data_021a2ca672d01ff5a1e4fa17b2bc602b
#
_entry.id   021a2ca672d01ff5a1e4fa17b2bc602b
#
_cell.length_a   1.000
_cell.length_b   1.000
_cell.length_c   1.000
_cell.angle_alpha   90.00
_cell.angle_beta   90.00
_cell.angle_gamma   90.00
#
_symmetry.space_group_name_H-M   'P 1'
#
loop_
_entity.id
_entity.type
_entity.pdbx_description
1 polymer ?
#
loop_
_entity_poly.entity_id
_entity_poly.type
_entity_poly.pdbx_seq_one_letter_code
_entity_poly.pdbx_strand_id
1 'polypeptide(L)'
;MALWGGRFEKGVDAFTQEFGASLEVDKAMAQQDIAGSRAHAKMLAEQGIISEADQQAIDAGLADISAQIANGDFAWDVNDEDIHMAVEGALTRNIGTPGARLHTGRSRNDQVATDIRLYAKELCAHLMEGNRVLRRVFLDVAEKNMGVVMPGYTHLQHAQPVLFSHHMLAYFWMFTRDYKRLAAARDAADANPLGAAALAGTTYPLNRQRTTELLGFDHAIPNSLDAVSDRDYLLDLEYACSVSMMHLSRLCEEIVLWSSTEFGFITLSDSYSTGSSIMPQKKNPDFAELTRGKCGRVYGDLMALLTTMKSLPLAYNKDLQECKEGPMDAAKTLSDCMEIAAGMLETMTVNADVMLEQAKTGFTAATDVADYLAKKGMPFREAHRVVGELVLYCEKHGKGLEDLTADEFRAASDLFEDDIAADLDPEGIARARTTYGGTGHEAVAAQLKEAREALAAEA
;
A
#
# COMPACT_ATOMS: atom_id res chain seq x y z
N MET A 1 -38.25 -6.94 -14.76
CA MET A 1 -39.40 -6.76 -13.81
C MET A 1 -38.80 -6.82 -12.42
N ALA A 2 -38.99 -5.79 -11.61
CA ALA A 2 -38.39 -5.76 -10.27
C ALA A 2 -38.81 -6.97 -9.43
N LEU A 3 -37.87 -7.66 -8.79
CA LEU A 3 -38.09 -8.88 -8.01
C LEU A 3 -38.99 -8.66 -6.77
N TRP A 4 -39.27 -7.38 -6.41
CA TRP A 4 -40.02 -6.98 -5.20
C TRP A 4 -41.31 -6.19 -5.45
N GLY A 5 -41.88 -6.30 -6.66
CA GLY A 5 -43.05 -5.49 -7.12
C GLY A 5 -44.39 -5.73 -6.49
N GLY A 6 -44.60 -6.80 -5.68
CA GLY A 6 -45.94 -7.25 -5.26
C GLY A 6 -46.76 -6.29 -4.38
N ARG A 7 -46.14 -5.29 -3.72
CA ARG A 7 -46.79 -4.30 -2.84
C ARG A 7 -47.00 -2.93 -3.53
N PHE A 8 -46.33 -2.69 -4.63
CA PHE A 8 -46.29 -1.37 -5.26
C PHE A 8 -47.29 -1.28 -6.40
N GLU A 9 -48.08 -0.25 -6.41
CA GLU A 9 -49.09 0.02 -7.46
C GLU A 9 -48.48 0.68 -8.71
N LYS A 10 -47.29 1.32 -8.56
CA LYS A 10 -46.58 2.02 -9.65
C LYS A 10 -45.12 1.53 -9.72
N GLY A 11 -44.58 1.51 -10.92
CA GLY A 11 -43.15 1.27 -11.13
C GLY A 11 -42.29 2.42 -10.56
N VAL A 12 -41.01 2.11 -10.31
CA VAL A 12 -40.00 3.11 -9.90
C VAL A 12 -39.77 4.07 -11.08
N ASP A 13 -39.60 5.36 -10.78
CA ASP A 13 -39.20 6.35 -11.77
C ASP A 13 -37.84 6.02 -12.36
N ALA A 14 -37.64 6.23 -13.66
CA ALA A 14 -36.42 5.86 -14.39
C ALA A 14 -35.14 6.50 -13.80
N PHE A 15 -35.22 7.79 -13.44
CA PHE A 15 -34.08 8.48 -12.81
C PHE A 15 -33.79 7.93 -11.42
N THR A 16 -34.83 7.63 -10.63
CA THR A 16 -34.66 7.01 -9.30
C THR A 16 -34.04 5.62 -9.40
N GLN A 17 -34.38 4.85 -10.44
CA GLN A 17 -33.79 3.54 -10.70
C GLN A 17 -32.30 3.67 -11.05
N GLU A 18 -31.95 4.58 -11.96
CA GLU A 18 -30.56 4.86 -12.32
C GLU A 18 -29.75 5.38 -11.14
N PHE A 19 -30.29 6.33 -10.37
CA PHE A 19 -29.63 6.87 -9.16
C PHE A 19 -29.39 5.82 -8.09
N GLY A 20 -30.27 4.84 -7.96
CA GLY A 20 -30.16 3.77 -6.96
C GLY A 20 -29.36 2.54 -7.41
N ALA A 21 -28.97 2.46 -8.67
CA ALA A 21 -28.23 1.32 -9.20
C ALA A 21 -26.75 1.36 -8.82
N SER A 22 -26.18 0.17 -8.58
CA SER A 22 -24.74 -0.01 -8.30
C SER A 22 -24.04 -0.96 -9.29
N LEU A 23 -24.74 -1.40 -10.33
CA LEU A 23 -24.27 -2.43 -11.26
C LEU A 23 -22.87 -2.11 -11.83
N GLU A 24 -22.60 -0.86 -12.22
CA GLU A 24 -21.32 -0.49 -12.84
C GLU A 24 -20.13 -0.73 -11.89
N VAL A 25 -20.29 -0.44 -10.62
CA VAL A 25 -19.29 -0.69 -9.59
C VAL A 25 -19.23 -2.18 -9.26
N ASP A 26 -20.39 -2.82 -9.13
CA ASP A 26 -20.50 -4.21 -8.70
C ASP A 26 -19.92 -5.20 -9.71
N LYS A 27 -19.83 -4.86 -10.99
CA LYS A 27 -19.19 -5.69 -12.03
C LYS A 27 -17.80 -6.19 -11.62
N ALA A 28 -17.07 -5.39 -10.83
CA ALA A 28 -15.76 -5.77 -10.32
C ALA A 28 -15.81 -7.01 -9.40
N MET A 29 -16.94 -7.25 -8.74
CA MET A 29 -17.15 -8.35 -7.78
C MET A 29 -17.96 -9.53 -8.37
N ALA A 30 -18.17 -9.57 -9.68
CA ALA A 30 -19.01 -10.57 -10.31
C ALA A 30 -18.57 -12.02 -10.02
N GLN A 31 -17.26 -12.26 -9.96
CA GLN A 31 -16.73 -13.60 -9.67
C GLN A 31 -16.96 -14.00 -8.21
N GLN A 32 -16.94 -13.04 -7.29
CA GLN A 32 -17.19 -13.25 -5.86
C GLN A 32 -18.68 -13.57 -5.63
N ASP A 33 -19.60 -12.84 -6.29
CA ASP A 33 -21.04 -13.14 -6.24
C ASP A 33 -21.33 -14.56 -6.76
N ILE A 34 -20.72 -14.95 -7.88
CA ILE A 34 -20.86 -16.30 -8.44
C ILE A 34 -20.29 -17.34 -7.48
N ALA A 35 -19.12 -17.11 -6.88
CA ALA A 35 -18.53 -18.03 -5.91
C ALA A 35 -19.41 -18.19 -4.67
N GLY A 36 -19.92 -17.07 -4.11
CA GLY A 36 -20.88 -17.06 -3.01
C GLY A 36 -22.15 -17.82 -3.32
N SER A 37 -22.71 -17.61 -4.51
CA SER A 37 -23.91 -18.27 -5.00
C SER A 37 -23.73 -19.78 -5.21
N ARG A 38 -22.58 -20.22 -5.74
CA ARG A 38 -22.25 -21.65 -5.90
C ARG A 38 -22.10 -22.36 -4.54
N ALA A 39 -21.40 -21.71 -3.60
CA ALA A 39 -21.26 -22.22 -2.24
C ALA A 39 -22.62 -22.34 -1.52
N HIS A 40 -23.45 -21.31 -1.68
CA HIS A 40 -24.81 -21.32 -1.11
C HIS A 40 -25.65 -22.45 -1.68
N ALA A 41 -25.74 -22.61 -3.00
CA ALA A 41 -26.50 -23.68 -3.66
C ALA A 41 -26.03 -25.07 -3.22
N LYS A 42 -24.73 -25.28 -3.10
CA LYS A 42 -24.13 -26.53 -2.62
C LYS A 42 -24.57 -26.84 -1.19
N MET A 43 -24.46 -25.87 -0.30
CA MET A 43 -24.93 -26.02 1.09
C MET A 43 -26.43 -26.29 1.15
N LEU A 44 -27.27 -25.60 0.36
CA LEU A 44 -28.72 -25.84 0.33
C LEU A 44 -29.06 -27.30 -0.05
N ALA A 45 -28.37 -27.87 -1.04
CA ALA A 45 -28.55 -29.25 -1.44
C ALA A 45 -28.09 -30.24 -0.36
N GLU A 46 -26.90 -30.02 0.23
CA GLU A 46 -26.37 -30.83 1.33
C GLU A 46 -27.30 -30.81 2.57
N GLN A 47 -28.06 -29.74 2.79
CA GLN A 47 -29.06 -29.63 3.84
C GLN A 47 -30.46 -30.12 3.42
N GLY A 48 -30.63 -30.64 2.19
CA GLY A 48 -31.90 -31.13 1.66
C GLY A 48 -32.96 -30.05 1.42
N ILE A 49 -32.54 -28.77 1.32
CA ILE A 49 -33.45 -27.63 1.07
C ILE A 49 -33.80 -27.53 -0.40
N ILE A 50 -32.85 -27.82 -1.28
CA ILE A 50 -33.06 -28.01 -2.72
C ILE A 50 -32.57 -29.39 -3.14
N SER A 51 -32.99 -29.87 -4.31
CA SER A 51 -32.52 -31.15 -4.82
C SER A 51 -31.08 -31.07 -5.34
N GLU A 52 -30.37 -32.21 -5.37
CA GLU A 52 -29.07 -32.32 -6.03
C GLU A 52 -29.12 -31.93 -7.52
N ALA A 53 -30.22 -32.27 -8.20
CA ALA A 53 -30.45 -31.91 -9.60
C ALA A 53 -30.54 -30.37 -9.78
N ASP A 54 -31.24 -29.67 -8.87
CA ASP A 54 -31.30 -28.22 -8.87
C ASP A 54 -29.91 -27.63 -8.65
N GLN A 55 -29.14 -28.15 -7.69
CA GLN A 55 -27.80 -27.68 -7.39
C GLN A 55 -26.85 -27.87 -8.58
N GLN A 56 -26.89 -29.02 -9.24
CA GLN A 56 -26.05 -29.27 -10.43
C GLN A 56 -26.40 -28.32 -11.58
N ALA A 57 -27.69 -28.06 -11.80
CA ALA A 57 -28.13 -27.10 -12.82
C ALA A 57 -27.68 -25.67 -12.49
N ILE A 58 -27.79 -25.25 -11.23
CA ILE A 58 -27.35 -23.95 -10.76
C ILE A 58 -25.82 -23.83 -10.94
N ASP A 59 -25.05 -24.83 -10.51
CA ASP A 59 -23.58 -24.80 -10.60
C ASP A 59 -23.08 -24.69 -12.05
N ALA A 60 -23.67 -25.47 -12.96
CA ALA A 60 -23.38 -25.42 -14.38
C ALA A 60 -23.76 -24.06 -15.00
N GLY A 61 -24.96 -23.55 -14.69
CA GLY A 61 -25.40 -22.24 -15.18
C GLY A 61 -24.55 -21.07 -14.67
N LEU A 62 -24.13 -21.09 -13.41
CA LEU A 62 -23.24 -20.07 -12.84
C LEU A 62 -21.81 -20.18 -13.43
N ALA A 63 -21.31 -21.39 -13.71
CA ALA A 63 -20.04 -21.57 -14.38
C ALA A 63 -20.04 -21.00 -15.80
N ASP A 64 -21.14 -21.18 -16.55
CA ASP A 64 -21.30 -20.59 -17.89
C ASP A 64 -21.37 -19.06 -17.81
N ILE A 65 -22.13 -18.49 -16.88
CA ILE A 65 -22.18 -17.03 -16.68
C ILE A 65 -20.81 -16.47 -16.30
N SER A 66 -20.06 -17.15 -15.42
CA SER A 66 -18.70 -16.76 -15.04
C SER A 66 -17.78 -16.70 -16.27
N ALA A 67 -17.84 -17.70 -17.15
CA ALA A 67 -17.06 -17.73 -18.37
C ALA A 67 -17.47 -16.60 -19.35
N GLN A 68 -18.77 -16.33 -19.51
CA GLN A 68 -19.24 -15.22 -20.33
C GLN A 68 -18.74 -13.87 -19.83
N ILE A 69 -18.77 -13.64 -18.49
CA ILE A 69 -18.25 -12.40 -17.88
C ILE A 69 -16.73 -12.27 -18.12
N ALA A 70 -15.99 -13.36 -17.89
CA ALA A 70 -14.54 -13.35 -18.08
C ALA A 70 -14.11 -13.08 -19.53
N ASN A 71 -14.90 -13.56 -20.50
CA ASN A 71 -14.64 -13.34 -21.93
C ASN A 71 -15.21 -12.01 -22.46
N GLY A 72 -15.96 -11.26 -21.67
CA GLY A 72 -16.64 -10.03 -22.10
C GLY A 72 -17.90 -10.25 -22.92
N ASP A 73 -18.44 -11.48 -22.96
CA ASP A 73 -19.61 -11.87 -23.76
C ASP A 73 -20.93 -11.75 -22.98
N PHE A 74 -20.88 -11.46 -21.67
CA PHE A 74 -22.08 -11.36 -20.84
C PHE A 74 -22.87 -10.09 -21.17
N ALA A 75 -24.15 -10.26 -21.50
CA ALA A 75 -25.05 -9.16 -21.83
C ALA A 75 -25.59 -8.50 -20.53
N TRP A 76 -25.00 -7.39 -20.15
CA TRP A 76 -25.46 -6.56 -19.04
C TRP A 76 -26.75 -5.84 -19.40
N ASP A 77 -27.77 -5.94 -18.55
CA ASP A 77 -29.02 -5.17 -18.70
C ASP A 77 -28.93 -3.91 -17.83
N VAL A 78 -29.04 -2.73 -18.45
CA VAL A 78 -29.02 -1.43 -17.76
C VAL A 78 -30.16 -1.26 -16.74
N ASN A 79 -31.16 -2.12 -16.79
CA ASN A 79 -32.27 -2.13 -15.83
C ASN A 79 -32.00 -2.99 -14.60
N ASP A 80 -30.90 -3.75 -14.56
CA ASP A 80 -30.50 -4.49 -13.37
C ASP A 80 -29.90 -3.50 -12.34
N GLU A 81 -30.43 -3.53 -11.11
CA GLU A 81 -30.02 -2.63 -10.03
C GLU A 81 -28.57 -2.87 -9.60
N ASP A 82 -28.17 -4.14 -9.57
CA ASP A 82 -26.89 -4.61 -9.06
C ASP A 82 -26.43 -5.91 -9.73
N ILE A 83 -25.20 -6.34 -9.41
CA ILE A 83 -24.62 -7.58 -9.95
C ILE A 83 -25.46 -8.83 -9.61
N HIS A 84 -26.04 -8.84 -8.42
CA HIS A 84 -26.83 -9.97 -7.93
C HIS A 84 -28.08 -10.17 -8.78
N MET A 85 -28.78 -9.07 -9.13
CA MET A 85 -29.95 -9.09 -10.02
C MET A 85 -29.53 -9.55 -11.42
N ALA A 86 -28.42 -9.06 -11.95
CA ALA A 86 -27.92 -9.43 -13.26
C ALA A 86 -27.62 -10.92 -13.36
N VAL A 87 -26.85 -11.47 -12.41
CA VAL A 87 -26.45 -12.89 -12.38
C VAL A 87 -27.65 -13.80 -12.12
N GLU A 88 -28.48 -13.53 -11.09
CA GLU A 88 -29.63 -14.32 -10.75
C GLU A 88 -30.70 -14.30 -11.87
N GLY A 89 -30.91 -13.14 -12.47
CA GLY A 89 -31.81 -12.97 -13.60
C GLY A 89 -31.36 -13.76 -14.83
N ALA A 90 -30.08 -13.70 -15.18
CA ALA A 90 -29.51 -14.48 -16.28
C ALA A 90 -29.59 -15.97 -15.99
N LEU A 91 -29.23 -16.40 -14.79
CA LEU A 91 -29.35 -17.82 -14.38
C LEU A 91 -30.76 -18.31 -14.52
N THR A 92 -31.74 -17.56 -14.00
CA THR A 92 -33.16 -17.95 -14.06
C THR A 92 -33.68 -18.00 -15.50
N ARG A 93 -33.25 -17.10 -16.38
CA ARG A 93 -33.59 -17.15 -17.81
C ARG A 93 -33.04 -18.41 -18.49
N ASN A 94 -31.80 -18.79 -18.11
CA ASN A 94 -31.08 -19.91 -18.74
C ASN A 94 -31.59 -21.29 -18.29
N ILE A 95 -31.88 -21.47 -16.98
CA ILE A 95 -32.17 -22.78 -16.41
C ILE A 95 -33.58 -22.91 -15.78
N GLY A 96 -34.35 -21.81 -15.76
CA GLY A 96 -35.74 -21.83 -15.26
C GLY A 96 -35.86 -21.99 -13.74
N THR A 97 -36.77 -22.84 -13.30
CA THR A 97 -37.13 -23.04 -11.88
C THR A 97 -35.98 -23.36 -10.95
N PRO A 98 -34.94 -24.14 -11.31
CA PRO A 98 -33.75 -24.31 -10.48
C PRO A 98 -33.06 -22.98 -10.14
N GLY A 99 -32.92 -22.07 -11.12
CA GLY A 99 -32.33 -20.74 -10.91
C GLY A 99 -33.12 -19.91 -9.89
N ALA A 100 -34.43 -19.92 -9.97
CA ALA A 100 -35.32 -19.23 -9.02
C ALA A 100 -35.24 -19.77 -7.58
N ARG A 101 -34.69 -20.97 -7.35
CA ARG A 101 -34.50 -21.56 -6.02
C ARG A 101 -33.20 -21.12 -5.34
N LEU A 102 -32.27 -20.52 -6.08
CA LEU A 102 -30.95 -20.09 -5.57
C LEU A 102 -31.09 -19.14 -4.37
N HIS A 103 -32.08 -18.25 -4.37
CA HIS A 103 -32.27 -17.26 -3.32
C HIS A 103 -32.85 -17.79 -2.00
N THR A 104 -33.16 -19.08 -1.92
CA THR A 104 -33.79 -19.70 -0.74
C THR A 104 -32.89 -19.52 0.51
N GLY A 105 -33.45 -18.95 1.58
CA GLY A 105 -32.76 -18.75 2.84
C GLY A 105 -31.66 -17.65 2.82
N ARG A 106 -31.54 -16.88 1.74
CA ARG A 106 -30.58 -15.79 1.56
C ARG A 106 -31.30 -14.45 1.46
N SER A 107 -30.59 -13.39 1.82
CA SER A 107 -30.96 -11.99 1.55
C SER A 107 -29.91 -11.33 0.67
N ARG A 108 -30.29 -10.25 0.01
CA ARG A 108 -29.32 -9.36 -0.66
C ARG A 108 -28.28 -8.84 0.33
N ASN A 109 -28.64 -8.65 1.60
CA ASN A 109 -27.77 -8.07 2.63
C ASN A 109 -26.59 -8.98 2.96
N ASP A 110 -26.80 -10.28 3.23
CA ASP A 110 -25.70 -11.21 3.51
C ASP A 110 -24.96 -11.62 2.24
N GLN A 111 -25.61 -11.57 1.07
CA GLN A 111 -24.98 -11.79 -0.22
C GLN A 111 -23.95 -10.72 -0.52
N VAL A 112 -24.32 -9.43 -0.54
CA VAL A 112 -23.40 -8.33 -0.83
C VAL A 112 -22.28 -8.22 0.21
N ALA A 113 -22.58 -8.50 1.49
CA ALA A 113 -21.57 -8.51 2.54
C ALA A 113 -20.52 -9.62 2.31
N THR A 114 -20.93 -10.79 1.80
CA THR A 114 -20.03 -11.89 1.44
C THR A 114 -19.13 -11.50 0.28
N ASP A 115 -19.69 -10.94 -0.77
CA ASP A 115 -18.98 -10.60 -1.99
C ASP A 115 -17.91 -9.52 -1.75
N ILE A 116 -18.26 -8.47 -1.00
CA ILE A 116 -17.31 -7.40 -0.65
C ILE A 116 -16.16 -7.96 0.19
N ARG A 117 -16.41 -8.88 1.15
CA ARG A 117 -15.35 -9.51 1.95
C ARG A 117 -14.42 -10.38 1.11
N LEU A 118 -14.97 -11.21 0.22
CA LEU A 118 -14.17 -12.01 -0.71
C LEU A 118 -13.30 -11.10 -1.59
N TYR A 119 -13.89 -10.03 -2.12
CA TYR A 119 -13.19 -9.07 -2.96
C TYR A 119 -12.11 -8.31 -2.19
N ALA A 120 -12.39 -7.86 -0.96
CA ALA A 120 -11.42 -7.20 -0.10
C ALA A 120 -10.22 -8.11 0.22
N LYS A 121 -10.44 -9.41 0.47
CA LYS A 121 -9.36 -10.39 0.65
C LYS A 121 -8.45 -10.45 -0.58
N GLU A 122 -9.03 -10.46 -1.77
CA GLU A 122 -8.27 -10.48 -3.04
C GLU A 122 -7.52 -9.17 -3.26
N LEU A 123 -8.14 -8.02 -3.01
CA LEU A 123 -7.47 -6.72 -3.07
C LEU A 123 -6.26 -6.66 -2.12
N CYS A 124 -6.44 -7.08 -0.86
CA CYS A 124 -5.34 -7.14 0.10
C CYS A 124 -4.21 -8.05 -0.39
N ALA A 125 -4.53 -9.24 -0.90
CA ALA A 125 -3.53 -10.19 -1.42
C ALA A 125 -2.75 -9.59 -2.60
N HIS A 126 -3.44 -8.93 -3.53
CA HIS A 126 -2.82 -8.24 -4.66
C HIS A 126 -1.88 -7.12 -4.21
N LEU A 127 -2.32 -6.28 -3.26
CA LEU A 127 -1.51 -5.19 -2.71
C LEU A 127 -0.31 -5.71 -1.92
N MET A 128 -0.46 -6.80 -1.19
CA MET A 128 0.65 -7.46 -0.49
C MET A 128 1.72 -7.95 -1.47
N GLU A 129 1.33 -8.52 -2.61
CA GLU A 129 2.29 -8.92 -3.63
C GLU A 129 2.97 -7.70 -4.30
N GLY A 130 2.24 -6.66 -4.65
CA GLY A 130 2.83 -5.40 -5.13
C GLY A 130 3.83 -4.80 -4.14
N ASN A 131 3.51 -4.83 -2.85
CA ASN A 131 4.42 -4.40 -1.78
C ASN A 131 5.69 -5.26 -1.70
N ARG A 132 5.57 -6.59 -1.86
CA ARG A 132 6.72 -7.50 -1.90
C ARG A 132 7.64 -7.21 -3.09
N VAL A 133 7.07 -6.96 -4.26
CA VAL A 133 7.82 -6.56 -5.46
C VAL A 133 8.59 -5.26 -5.20
N LEU A 134 7.92 -4.22 -4.71
CA LEU A 134 8.55 -2.95 -4.40
C LEU A 134 9.70 -3.10 -3.36
N ARG A 135 9.49 -3.88 -2.30
CA ARG A 135 10.54 -4.14 -1.30
C ARG A 135 11.75 -4.89 -1.90
N ARG A 136 11.53 -5.83 -2.83
CA ARG A 136 12.62 -6.48 -3.55
C ARG A 136 13.44 -5.46 -4.33
N VAL A 137 12.78 -4.53 -5.01
CA VAL A 137 13.46 -3.45 -5.73
C VAL A 137 14.32 -2.60 -4.80
N PHE A 138 13.83 -2.25 -3.61
CA PHE A 138 14.67 -1.54 -2.62
C PHE A 138 15.92 -2.33 -2.22
N LEU A 139 15.82 -3.65 -2.05
CA LEU A 139 16.97 -4.50 -1.75
C LEU A 139 17.98 -4.52 -2.90
N ASP A 140 17.52 -4.71 -4.13
CA ASP A 140 18.39 -4.80 -5.31
C ASP A 140 19.12 -3.46 -5.54
N VAL A 141 18.42 -2.32 -5.38
CA VAL A 141 19.00 -0.98 -5.48
C VAL A 141 20.01 -0.73 -4.36
N ALA A 142 19.68 -1.14 -3.12
CA ALA A 142 20.60 -0.99 -1.99
C ALA A 142 21.88 -1.80 -2.18
N GLU A 143 21.77 -3.05 -2.64
CA GLU A 143 22.92 -3.91 -2.89
C GLU A 143 23.82 -3.41 -4.01
N LYS A 144 23.21 -3.01 -5.12
CA LYS A 144 23.93 -2.45 -6.26
C LYS A 144 24.77 -1.21 -5.88
N ASN A 145 24.35 -0.47 -4.86
CA ASN A 145 24.93 0.81 -4.49
C ASN A 145 25.56 0.81 -3.08
N MET A 146 26.05 -0.34 -2.60
CA MET A 146 26.62 -0.52 -1.24
C MET A 146 27.75 0.42 -0.86
N GLY A 147 28.52 0.92 -1.84
CA GLY A 147 29.65 1.82 -1.60
C GLY A 147 29.33 3.30 -1.77
N VAL A 148 28.10 3.65 -2.16
CA VAL A 148 27.76 5.05 -2.46
C VAL A 148 27.51 5.82 -1.18
N VAL A 149 28.32 6.86 -0.94
CA VAL A 149 28.17 7.80 0.18
C VAL A 149 27.44 9.03 -0.29
N MET A 150 26.48 9.49 0.50
CA MET A 150 25.72 10.72 0.28
C MET A 150 25.62 11.55 1.56
N PRO A 151 25.35 12.85 1.48
CA PRO A 151 25.03 13.63 2.68
C PRO A 151 23.68 13.15 3.24
N GLY A 152 23.64 12.85 4.52
CA GLY A 152 22.38 12.70 5.25
C GLY A 152 21.82 14.08 5.61
N TYR A 153 20.51 14.20 5.68
CA TYR A 153 19.81 15.46 5.92
C TYR A 153 18.96 15.42 7.18
N THR A 154 19.01 16.50 7.94
CA THR A 154 17.99 16.90 8.90
C THR A 154 17.60 18.35 8.61
N HIS A 155 16.31 18.70 8.65
CA HIS A 155 15.83 20.05 8.29
C HIS A 155 16.24 20.53 6.89
N LEU A 156 16.47 19.60 5.95
CA LEU A 156 17.06 19.85 4.63
C LEU A 156 18.45 20.52 4.68
N GLN A 157 19.16 20.40 5.80
CA GLN A 157 20.55 20.80 5.95
C GLN A 157 21.44 19.56 5.98
N HIS A 158 22.66 19.68 5.44
CA HIS A 158 23.67 18.64 5.54
C HIS A 158 23.91 18.30 7.02
N ALA A 159 23.85 17.00 7.35
CA ALA A 159 24.05 16.53 8.71
C ALA A 159 25.33 15.66 8.80
N GLN A 160 25.21 14.39 8.46
CA GLN A 160 26.31 13.44 8.52
C GLN A 160 26.34 12.58 7.25
N PRO A 161 27.51 12.10 6.80
CA PRO A 161 27.58 11.15 5.68
C PRO A 161 26.84 9.84 6.00
N VAL A 162 26.07 9.36 5.04
CA VAL A 162 25.34 8.08 5.12
C VAL A 162 25.54 7.29 3.83
N LEU A 163 25.38 5.97 3.89
CA LEU A 163 25.32 5.17 2.68
C LEU A 163 23.95 5.31 2.01
N PHE A 164 23.94 5.46 0.69
CA PHE A 164 22.70 5.45 -0.11
C PHE A 164 21.91 4.16 0.09
N SER A 165 22.59 3.01 0.21
CA SER A 165 21.99 1.73 0.54
C SER A 165 21.28 1.74 1.90
N HIS A 166 21.84 2.40 2.90
CA HIS A 166 21.18 2.57 4.20
C HIS A 166 19.88 3.38 4.07
N HIS A 167 19.90 4.42 3.25
CA HIS A 167 18.71 5.24 2.97
C HIS A 167 17.61 4.42 2.28
N MET A 168 17.96 3.62 1.27
CA MET A 168 17.00 2.72 0.59
C MET A 168 16.40 1.68 1.55
N LEU A 169 17.19 1.13 2.46
CA LEU A 169 16.71 0.21 3.48
C LEU A 169 15.74 0.84 4.48
N ALA A 170 15.82 2.15 4.73
CA ALA A 170 14.82 2.83 5.54
C ALA A 170 13.42 2.72 4.91
N TYR A 171 13.31 2.88 3.59
CA TYR A 171 12.04 2.65 2.86
C TYR A 171 11.64 1.18 2.86
N PHE A 172 12.55 0.24 2.68
CA PHE A 172 12.24 -1.18 2.82
C PHE A 172 11.52 -1.48 4.14
N TRP A 173 12.02 -0.97 5.26
CA TRP A 173 11.40 -1.17 6.57
C TRP A 173 10.07 -0.42 6.74
N MET A 174 9.87 0.71 6.07
CA MET A 174 8.55 1.37 6.03
C MET A 174 7.53 0.46 5.35
N PHE A 175 7.83 -0.04 4.15
CA PHE A 175 6.94 -0.93 3.39
C PHE A 175 6.80 -2.32 4.01
N THR A 176 7.75 -2.80 4.81
CA THR A 176 7.57 -4.00 5.64
C THR A 176 6.47 -3.81 6.70
N ARG A 177 6.36 -2.61 7.28
CA ARG A 177 5.26 -2.29 8.19
C ARG A 177 3.92 -2.15 7.46
N ASP A 178 3.94 -1.70 6.21
CA ASP A 178 2.73 -1.58 5.38
C ASP A 178 2.21 -2.97 4.96
N TYR A 179 3.09 -3.90 4.61
CA TYR A 179 2.72 -5.28 4.39
C TYR A 179 1.94 -5.88 5.57
N LYS A 180 2.41 -5.64 6.79
CA LYS A 180 1.72 -6.11 8.00
C LYS A 180 0.34 -5.46 8.20
N ARG A 181 0.15 -4.18 7.79
CA ARG A 181 -1.16 -3.53 7.80
C ARG A 181 -2.11 -4.15 6.80
N LEU A 182 -1.64 -4.40 5.58
CA LEU A 182 -2.42 -5.07 4.55
C LEU A 182 -2.81 -6.49 4.96
N ALA A 183 -1.89 -7.23 5.60
CA ALA A 183 -2.18 -8.56 6.15
C ALA A 183 -3.25 -8.50 7.24
N ALA A 184 -3.17 -7.53 8.15
CA ALA A 184 -4.19 -7.35 9.19
C ALA A 184 -5.57 -6.98 8.61
N ALA A 185 -5.62 -6.14 7.58
CA ALA A 185 -6.86 -5.81 6.86
C ALA A 185 -7.45 -7.05 6.15
N ARG A 186 -6.60 -7.88 5.55
CA ARG A 186 -7.00 -9.17 4.97
C ARG A 186 -7.59 -10.12 6.01
N ASP A 187 -6.94 -10.24 7.17
CA ASP A 187 -7.41 -11.10 8.26
C ASP A 187 -8.74 -10.58 8.83
N ALA A 188 -8.95 -9.26 8.93
CA ALA A 188 -10.22 -8.67 9.33
C ALA A 188 -11.36 -8.96 8.33
N ALA A 189 -11.04 -9.05 7.03
CA ALA A 189 -12.01 -9.44 6.00
C ALA A 189 -12.34 -10.94 6.02
N ASP A 190 -11.53 -11.78 6.71
CA ASP A 190 -11.59 -13.24 6.63
C ASP A 190 -12.67 -13.87 7.54
N ALA A 191 -13.89 -13.33 7.49
CA ALA A 191 -15.02 -13.79 8.26
C ALA A 191 -16.28 -13.89 7.38
N ASN A 192 -17.01 -15.01 7.46
CA ASN A 192 -18.14 -15.32 6.61
C ASN A 192 -19.48 -14.75 7.13
N PRO A 193 -20.13 -13.80 6.42
CA PRO A 193 -21.46 -13.29 6.78
C PRO A 193 -22.60 -14.14 6.19
N LEU A 194 -22.36 -14.99 5.18
CA LEU A 194 -23.39 -15.72 4.46
C LEU A 194 -24.21 -16.63 5.39
N GLY A 195 -25.52 -16.56 5.25
CA GLY A 195 -26.49 -17.22 6.14
C GLY A 195 -27.00 -16.35 7.29
N ALA A 196 -26.53 -15.10 7.40
CA ALA A 196 -27.12 -14.08 8.29
C ALA A 196 -28.49 -13.60 7.78
N ALA A 197 -28.83 -13.89 6.52
CA ALA A 197 -30.00 -13.40 5.81
C ALA A 197 -30.11 -11.86 5.86
N ALA A 198 -31.31 -11.30 6.07
CA ALA A 198 -31.46 -9.85 6.11
C ALA A 198 -30.78 -9.21 7.34
N LEU A 199 -30.87 -9.85 8.52
CA LEU A 199 -30.30 -9.37 9.80
C LEU A 199 -30.51 -10.34 10.98
N ALA A 200 -31.48 -11.27 10.89
CA ALA A 200 -31.93 -12.07 12.03
C ALA A 200 -31.68 -13.58 11.85
N GLY A 201 -30.92 -13.95 10.84
CA GLY A 201 -30.83 -15.35 10.40
C GLY A 201 -32.07 -15.79 9.63
N THR A 202 -32.30 -17.08 9.53
CA THR A 202 -33.38 -17.67 8.73
C THR A 202 -33.98 -18.86 9.45
N THR A 203 -35.23 -19.24 9.09
CA THR A 203 -35.89 -20.43 9.59
C THR A 203 -35.46 -21.74 8.89
N TYR A 204 -34.67 -21.63 7.82
CA TYR A 204 -34.08 -22.77 7.15
C TYR A 204 -32.89 -23.31 7.93
N PRO A 205 -32.63 -24.62 7.96
CA PRO A 205 -31.49 -25.22 8.64
C PRO A 205 -30.21 -25.05 7.84
N LEU A 206 -29.79 -23.79 7.61
CA LEU A 206 -28.56 -23.49 6.89
C LEU A 206 -27.32 -23.92 7.68
N ASN A 207 -26.32 -24.44 6.99
CA ASN A 207 -25.04 -24.77 7.57
C ASN A 207 -24.00 -23.67 7.22
N ARG A 208 -23.88 -22.65 8.08
CA ARG A 208 -22.93 -21.53 7.90
C ARG A 208 -21.48 -21.98 7.96
N GLN A 209 -21.16 -23.00 8.75
CA GLN A 209 -19.82 -23.57 8.79
C GLN A 209 -19.43 -24.16 7.42
N ARG A 210 -20.38 -24.82 6.76
CA ARG A 210 -20.15 -25.39 5.45
C ARG A 210 -19.88 -24.33 4.38
N THR A 211 -20.61 -23.22 4.38
CA THR A 211 -20.33 -22.10 3.46
C THR A 211 -19.02 -21.41 3.78
N THR A 212 -18.62 -21.32 5.05
CA THR A 212 -17.31 -20.84 5.47
C THR A 212 -16.16 -21.65 4.86
N GLU A 213 -16.24 -22.98 4.96
CA GLU A 213 -15.26 -23.91 4.36
C GLU A 213 -15.21 -23.78 2.82
N LEU A 214 -16.37 -23.75 2.16
CA LEU A 214 -16.47 -23.69 0.70
C LEU A 214 -15.92 -22.38 0.12
N LEU A 215 -16.02 -21.29 0.87
CA LEU A 215 -15.54 -19.96 0.47
C LEU A 215 -14.12 -19.63 0.99
N GLY A 216 -13.54 -20.53 1.79
CA GLY A 216 -12.19 -20.32 2.34
C GLY A 216 -12.10 -19.14 3.32
N PHE A 217 -13.16 -18.91 4.09
CA PHE A 217 -13.13 -18.01 5.24
C PHE A 217 -12.62 -18.74 6.47
N ASP A 218 -12.00 -18.02 7.40
CA ASP A 218 -11.51 -18.57 8.67
C ASP A 218 -12.68 -19.01 9.58
N HIS A 219 -13.70 -18.18 9.72
CA HIS A 219 -14.85 -18.45 10.59
C HIS A 219 -16.13 -17.78 10.09
N ALA A 220 -17.29 -18.22 10.64
CA ALA A 220 -18.56 -17.54 10.43
C ALA A 220 -18.73 -16.42 11.46
N ILE A 221 -19.22 -15.24 11.04
CA ILE A 221 -19.51 -14.12 11.94
C ILE A 221 -20.61 -14.52 12.92
N PRO A 222 -20.38 -14.39 14.25
CA PRO A 222 -21.29 -14.99 15.26
C PRO A 222 -22.64 -14.27 15.39
N ASN A 223 -22.72 -12.98 15.05
CA ASN A 223 -23.95 -12.19 15.15
C ASN A 223 -24.45 -11.79 13.77
N SER A 224 -25.70 -12.11 13.45
CA SER A 224 -26.28 -11.87 12.11
C SER A 224 -26.56 -10.39 11.82
N LEU A 225 -26.80 -9.55 12.84
CA LEU A 225 -26.94 -8.10 12.66
C LEU A 225 -25.60 -7.45 12.30
N ASP A 226 -24.55 -7.84 12.99
CA ASP A 226 -23.19 -7.42 12.76
C ASP A 226 -22.69 -7.90 11.39
N ALA A 227 -22.95 -9.14 11.03
CA ALA A 227 -22.52 -9.77 9.78
C ALA A 227 -22.93 -8.99 8.52
N VAL A 228 -24.09 -8.35 8.53
CA VAL A 228 -24.60 -7.57 7.38
C VAL A 228 -24.29 -6.07 7.50
N SER A 229 -23.87 -5.61 8.67
CA SER A 229 -23.59 -4.19 8.96
C SER A 229 -22.11 -3.83 8.89
N ASP A 230 -21.22 -4.72 9.32
CA ASP A 230 -19.79 -4.46 9.47
C ASP A 230 -19.11 -4.11 8.15
N ARG A 231 -18.31 -3.04 8.20
CA ARG A 231 -17.41 -2.56 7.14
C ARG A 231 -16.04 -2.16 7.69
N ASP A 232 -15.71 -2.52 8.93
CA ASP A 232 -14.47 -2.13 9.60
C ASP A 232 -13.25 -2.61 8.81
N TYR A 233 -13.31 -3.82 8.23
CA TYR A 233 -12.26 -4.36 7.36
C TYR A 233 -11.97 -3.52 6.11
N LEU A 234 -12.95 -2.76 5.59
CA LEU A 234 -12.74 -1.81 4.49
C LEU A 234 -12.03 -0.55 4.99
N LEU A 235 -12.37 -0.07 6.19
CA LEU A 235 -11.65 1.02 6.85
C LEU A 235 -10.20 0.63 7.13
N ASP A 236 -9.95 -0.62 7.57
CA ASP A 236 -8.60 -1.16 7.76
C ASP A 236 -7.81 -1.21 6.44
N LEU A 237 -8.45 -1.63 5.34
CA LEU A 237 -7.85 -1.62 4.01
C LEU A 237 -7.50 -0.20 3.55
N GLU A 238 -8.44 0.73 3.63
CA GLU A 238 -8.20 2.13 3.21
C GLU A 238 -7.17 2.83 4.11
N TYR A 239 -7.14 2.52 5.41
CA TYR A 239 -6.08 2.98 6.31
C TYR A 239 -4.71 2.43 5.89
N ALA A 240 -4.61 1.14 5.58
CA ALA A 240 -3.39 0.54 5.10
C ALA A 240 -2.92 1.19 3.78
N CYS A 241 -3.85 1.42 2.83
CA CYS A 241 -3.58 2.14 1.59
C CYS A 241 -3.10 3.57 1.87
N SER A 242 -3.75 4.29 2.77
CA SER A 242 -3.42 5.68 3.12
C SER A 242 -2.00 5.80 3.70
N VAL A 243 -1.60 4.90 4.61
CA VAL A 243 -0.25 4.90 5.19
C VAL A 243 0.80 4.54 4.15
N SER A 244 0.53 3.56 3.28
CA SER A 244 1.43 3.19 2.19
C SER A 244 1.63 4.35 1.19
N MET A 245 0.56 5.04 0.83
CA MET A 245 0.63 6.24 -0.01
C MET A 245 1.43 7.38 0.64
N MET A 246 1.32 7.56 1.96
CA MET A 246 2.14 8.53 2.69
C MET A 246 3.64 8.17 2.59
N HIS A 247 4.01 6.88 2.69
CA HIS A 247 5.39 6.45 2.51
C HIS A 247 5.87 6.66 1.07
N LEU A 248 5.03 6.34 0.06
CA LEU A 248 5.32 6.64 -1.35
C LEU A 248 5.49 8.14 -1.60
N SER A 249 4.66 8.97 -0.98
CA SER A 249 4.78 10.44 -1.08
C SER A 249 6.13 10.94 -0.59
N ARG A 250 6.64 10.40 0.53
CA ARG A 250 7.96 10.76 1.06
C ARG A 250 9.08 10.35 0.11
N LEU A 251 9.03 9.12 -0.42
CA LEU A 251 9.97 8.65 -1.43
C LEU A 251 9.95 9.54 -2.68
N CYS A 252 8.76 9.86 -3.18
CA CYS A 252 8.59 10.69 -4.37
C CYS A 252 9.07 12.12 -4.15
N GLU A 253 8.92 12.68 -2.94
CA GLU A 253 9.50 13.97 -2.59
C GLU A 253 11.03 13.95 -2.72
N GLU A 254 11.68 12.91 -2.18
CA GLU A 254 13.13 12.76 -2.31
C GLU A 254 13.57 12.54 -3.77
N ILE A 255 12.85 11.74 -4.55
CA ILE A 255 13.11 11.56 -5.99
C ILE A 255 13.03 12.90 -6.74
N VAL A 256 12.03 13.73 -6.46
CA VAL A 256 11.90 15.07 -7.06
C VAL A 256 13.09 15.95 -6.68
N LEU A 257 13.47 16.01 -5.40
CA LEU A 257 14.63 16.76 -4.93
C LEU A 257 15.91 16.24 -5.57
N TRP A 258 16.16 14.94 -5.51
CA TRP A 258 17.41 14.31 -5.99
C TRP A 258 17.60 14.41 -7.51
N SER A 259 16.51 14.46 -8.27
CA SER A 259 16.57 14.63 -9.73
C SER A 259 16.65 16.09 -10.18
N SER A 260 16.55 17.05 -9.26
CA SER A 260 16.70 18.48 -9.58
C SER A 260 18.14 18.83 -9.95
N THR A 261 18.32 19.95 -10.67
CA THR A 261 19.64 20.46 -11.04
C THR A 261 20.49 20.79 -9.81
N GLU A 262 19.87 21.24 -8.74
CA GLU A 262 20.52 21.65 -7.48
C GLU A 262 21.11 20.46 -6.73
N PHE A 263 20.41 19.31 -6.69
CA PHE A 263 20.90 18.08 -6.07
C PHE A 263 21.70 17.22 -7.04
N GLY A 264 21.11 16.85 -8.18
CA GLY A 264 21.76 16.04 -9.20
C GLY A 264 22.15 14.62 -8.74
N PHE A 265 21.57 14.12 -7.65
CA PHE A 265 21.94 12.84 -7.02
C PHE A 265 21.49 11.63 -7.85
N ILE A 266 20.40 11.78 -8.59
CA ILE A 266 19.88 10.74 -9.49
C ILE A 266 19.50 11.32 -10.84
N THR A 267 19.48 10.44 -11.83
CA THR A 267 18.89 10.73 -13.15
C THR A 267 17.81 9.68 -13.43
N LEU A 268 16.56 10.13 -13.59
CA LEU A 268 15.46 9.24 -13.95
C LEU A 268 15.59 8.75 -15.39
N SER A 269 15.11 7.54 -15.66
CA SER A 269 14.98 7.01 -17.02
C SER A 269 13.99 7.83 -17.84
N ASP A 270 14.17 7.84 -19.16
CA ASP A 270 13.22 8.47 -20.10
C ASP A 270 11.84 7.82 -20.03
N SER A 271 11.75 6.55 -19.68
CA SER A 271 10.48 5.83 -19.48
C SER A 271 9.66 6.33 -18.29
N TYR A 272 10.30 7.03 -17.35
CA TYR A 272 9.69 7.55 -16.11
C TYR A 272 9.88 9.06 -15.96
N SER A 273 9.95 9.76 -17.08
CA SER A 273 10.11 11.21 -17.12
C SER A 273 9.35 11.77 -18.31
N THR A 274 9.05 13.06 -18.30
CA THR A 274 8.51 13.75 -19.47
C THR A 274 9.36 14.95 -19.83
N GLY A 275 9.26 15.35 -21.12
CA GLY A 275 9.92 16.54 -21.61
C GLY A 275 9.03 17.79 -21.53
N SER A 276 9.52 18.89 -22.06
CA SER A 276 8.77 20.13 -22.24
C SER A 276 8.54 20.40 -23.73
N SER A 277 7.33 20.84 -24.09
CA SER A 277 7.00 21.22 -25.46
C SER A 277 7.72 22.49 -25.95
N ILE A 278 8.28 23.28 -25.02
CA ILE A 278 8.96 24.57 -25.35
C ILE A 278 10.43 24.58 -24.91
N MET A 279 10.81 23.78 -23.91
CA MET A 279 12.18 23.74 -23.36
C MET A 279 12.81 22.38 -23.66
N PRO A 280 13.62 22.26 -24.74
CA PRO A 280 14.09 20.97 -25.22
C PRO A 280 15.09 20.28 -24.27
N GLN A 281 15.69 21.01 -23.33
CA GLN A 281 16.60 20.49 -22.31
C GLN A 281 15.89 19.96 -21.05
N LYS A 282 14.59 20.24 -20.89
CA LYS A 282 13.88 19.96 -19.65
C LYS A 282 13.41 18.51 -19.57
N LYS A 283 13.70 17.87 -18.45
CA LYS A 283 13.24 16.53 -18.09
C LYS A 283 12.59 16.59 -16.72
N ASN A 284 11.32 16.21 -16.64
CA ASN A 284 10.50 16.38 -15.44
C ASN A 284 10.28 15.05 -14.73
N PRO A 285 10.27 15.01 -13.38
CA PRO A 285 9.94 13.83 -12.58
C PRO A 285 8.41 13.67 -12.40
N ASP A 286 7.62 13.81 -13.48
CA ASP A 286 6.15 13.92 -13.41
C ASP A 286 5.49 12.73 -12.69
N PHE A 287 6.04 11.52 -12.82
CA PHE A 287 5.46 10.34 -12.21
C PHE A 287 5.67 10.32 -10.69
N ALA A 288 6.78 10.86 -10.19
CA ALA A 288 6.98 11.08 -8.77
C ALA A 288 6.04 12.17 -8.24
N GLU A 289 5.89 13.28 -8.97
CA GLU A 289 4.95 14.36 -8.60
C GLU A 289 3.50 13.86 -8.57
N LEU A 290 3.09 13.10 -9.58
CA LEU A 290 1.73 12.56 -9.69
C LEU A 290 1.46 11.54 -8.56
N THR A 291 2.40 10.64 -8.27
CA THR A 291 2.28 9.69 -7.16
C THR A 291 2.13 10.42 -5.83
N ARG A 292 2.95 11.45 -5.57
CA ARG A 292 2.84 12.33 -4.41
C ARG A 292 1.46 13.00 -4.34
N GLY A 293 0.93 13.48 -5.46
CA GLY A 293 -0.39 14.13 -5.54
C GLY A 293 -1.56 13.18 -5.28
N LYS A 294 -1.46 11.92 -5.70
CA LYS A 294 -2.52 10.90 -5.54
C LYS A 294 -2.81 10.53 -4.07
N CYS A 295 -1.95 10.88 -3.13
CA CYS A 295 -2.20 10.67 -1.69
C CYS A 295 -3.51 11.32 -1.24
N GLY A 296 -3.81 12.53 -1.72
CA GLY A 296 -5.03 13.25 -1.36
C GLY A 296 -6.30 12.51 -1.76
N ARG A 297 -6.28 11.78 -2.87
CA ARG A 297 -7.40 10.95 -3.35
C ARG A 297 -7.65 9.81 -2.35
N VAL A 298 -6.65 9.00 -2.04
CA VAL A 298 -6.77 7.86 -1.12
C VAL A 298 -7.14 8.28 0.30
N TYR A 299 -6.65 9.44 0.76
CA TYR A 299 -7.10 10.00 2.05
C TYR A 299 -8.56 10.43 2.01
N GLY A 300 -9.01 10.95 0.85
CA GLY A 300 -10.41 11.30 0.63
C GLY A 300 -11.32 10.07 0.72
N ASP A 301 -10.93 8.94 0.15
CA ASP A 301 -11.68 7.68 0.19
C ASP A 301 -11.89 7.21 1.63
N LEU A 302 -10.81 7.14 2.44
CA LEU A 302 -10.89 6.79 3.86
C LEU A 302 -11.82 7.73 4.64
N MET A 303 -11.72 9.03 4.41
CA MET A 303 -12.57 10.01 5.09
C MET A 303 -14.04 9.91 4.65
N ALA A 304 -14.28 9.59 3.38
CA ALA A 304 -15.62 9.36 2.85
C ALA A 304 -16.27 8.14 3.52
N LEU A 305 -15.57 7.01 3.59
CA LEU A 305 -16.07 5.79 4.21
C LEU A 305 -16.33 5.97 5.71
N LEU A 306 -15.40 6.58 6.46
CA LEU A 306 -15.60 6.93 7.87
C LEU A 306 -16.85 7.80 8.07
N THR A 307 -17.09 8.73 7.14
CA THR A 307 -18.25 9.63 7.18
C THR A 307 -19.53 8.89 6.85
N THR A 308 -19.51 7.97 5.89
CA THR A 308 -20.64 7.13 5.54
C THR A 308 -21.04 6.23 6.70
N MET A 309 -20.08 5.57 7.35
CA MET A 309 -20.33 4.63 8.44
C MET A 309 -20.82 5.27 9.74
N LYS A 310 -20.43 6.53 10.02
CA LYS A 310 -20.83 7.20 11.27
C LYS A 310 -22.35 7.28 11.41
N SER A 311 -22.84 6.97 12.59
CA SER A 311 -24.26 7.13 12.96
C SER A 311 -25.25 6.29 12.16
N LEU A 312 -24.80 5.31 11.35
CA LEU A 312 -25.73 4.36 10.71
C LEU A 312 -26.34 3.42 11.77
N PRO A 313 -27.66 3.18 11.72
CA PRO A 313 -28.26 2.09 12.46
C PRO A 313 -27.68 0.73 12.06
N LEU A 314 -27.77 -0.25 12.96
CA LEU A 314 -27.36 -1.62 12.65
C LEU A 314 -28.13 -2.24 11.47
N ALA A 315 -27.65 -3.37 10.99
CA ALA A 315 -28.07 -4.08 9.79
C ALA A 315 -27.67 -3.30 8.52
N TYR A 316 -28.55 -3.19 7.55
CA TYR A 316 -28.27 -2.59 6.26
C TYR A 316 -29.10 -1.33 6.01
N ASN A 317 -28.43 -0.28 5.58
CA ASN A 317 -29.03 0.94 5.01
C ASN A 317 -28.44 1.17 3.62
N LYS A 318 -29.18 1.81 2.72
CA LYS A 318 -28.72 2.07 1.33
C LYS A 318 -27.41 2.88 1.27
N ASP A 319 -27.09 3.65 2.31
CA ASP A 319 -25.80 4.34 2.51
C ASP A 319 -24.59 3.39 2.34
N LEU A 320 -24.73 2.13 2.74
CA LEU A 320 -23.68 1.11 2.57
C LEU A 320 -23.37 0.76 1.11
N GLN A 321 -24.12 1.27 0.15
CA GLN A 321 -23.76 1.20 -1.27
C GLN A 321 -22.52 2.03 -1.57
N GLU A 322 -22.34 3.14 -0.86
CA GLU A 322 -21.16 4.03 -0.97
C GLU A 322 -19.86 3.43 -0.38
N CYS A 323 -19.92 2.27 0.27
CA CYS A 323 -18.73 1.62 0.85
C CYS A 323 -17.87 0.85 -0.18
N LYS A 324 -18.23 0.84 -1.46
CA LYS A 324 -17.59 0.01 -2.47
C LYS A 324 -16.55 0.75 -3.30
N GLU A 325 -16.89 1.93 -3.82
CA GLU A 325 -16.04 2.67 -4.76
C GLU A 325 -14.71 3.12 -4.12
N GLY A 326 -14.76 3.70 -2.92
CA GLY A 326 -13.58 4.22 -2.22
C GLY A 326 -12.49 3.15 -2.04
N PRO A 327 -12.77 2.00 -1.40
CA PRO A 327 -11.78 0.94 -1.23
C PRO A 327 -11.22 0.38 -2.55
N MET A 328 -12.05 0.27 -3.60
CA MET A 328 -11.60 -0.17 -4.93
C MET A 328 -10.65 0.84 -5.56
N ASP A 329 -10.98 2.12 -5.47
CA ASP A 329 -10.17 3.23 -5.99
C ASP A 329 -8.86 3.38 -5.22
N ALA A 330 -8.91 3.34 -3.89
CA ALA A 330 -7.74 3.39 -3.02
C ALA A 330 -6.76 2.24 -3.31
N ALA A 331 -7.28 1.00 -3.43
CA ALA A 331 -6.47 -0.17 -3.74
C ALA A 331 -5.84 -0.08 -5.13
N LYS A 332 -6.61 0.29 -6.16
CA LYS A 332 -6.08 0.48 -7.51
C LYS A 332 -5.02 1.57 -7.54
N THR A 333 -5.29 2.70 -6.91
CA THR A 333 -4.37 3.85 -6.87
C THR A 333 -3.06 3.46 -6.20
N LEU A 334 -3.10 2.75 -5.07
CA LEU A 334 -1.89 2.26 -4.39
C LEU A 334 -1.12 1.27 -5.25
N SER A 335 -1.80 0.31 -5.89
CA SER A 335 -1.18 -0.67 -6.77
C SER A 335 -0.41 -0.01 -7.92
N ASP A 336 -1.06 0.89 -8.65
CA ASP A 336 -0.46 1.64 -9.76
C ASP A 336 0.76 2.46 -9.27
N CYS A 337 0.65 3.11 -8.10
CA CYS A 337 1.74 3.92 -7.54
C CYS A 337 2.93 3.08 -7.07
N MET A 338 2.72 1.88 -6.53
CA MET A 338 3.81 0.95 -6.17
C MET A 338 4.56 0.48 -7.41
N GLU A 339 3.85 0.14 -8.49
CA GLU A 339 4.44 -0.26 -9.77
C GLU A 339 5.29 0.86 -10.38
N ILE A 340 4.77 2.08 -10.42
CA ILE A 340 5.49 3.27 -10.90
C ILE A 340 6.75 3.53 -10.04
N ALA A 341 6.64 3.45 -8.71
CA ALA A 341 7.77 3.65 -7.82
C ALA A 341 8.85 2.57 -8.02
N ALA A 342 8.47 1.31 -8.17
CA ALA A 342 9.40 0.23 -8.48
C ALA A 342 10.14 0.49 -9.80
N GLY A 343 9.43 0.84 -10.87
CA GLY A 343 10.05 1.12 -12.15
C GLY A 343 10.97 2.34 -12.15
N MET A 344 10.63 3.41 -11.41
CA MET A 344 11.52 4.56 -11.23
C MET A 344 12.83 4.15 -10.55
N LEU A 345 12.74 3.38 -9.46
CA LEU A 345 13.90 2.93 -8.68
C LEU A 345 14.80 1.96 -9.48
N GLU A 346 14.22 1.01 -10.18
CA GLU A 346 14.96 0.02 -10.98
C GLU A 346 15.76 0.66 -12.12
N THR A 347 15.23 1.73 -12.70
CA THR A 347 15.75 2.31 -13.94
C THR A 347 16.52 3.60 -13.73
N MET A 348 16.51 4.20 -12.53
CA MET A 348 17.26 5.41 -12.24
C MET A 348 18.78 5.14 -12.26
N THR A 349 19.52 6.16 -12.63
CA THR A 349 20.97 6.22 -12.46
C THR A 349 21.31 6.96 -11.18
N VAL A 350 22.13 6.35 -10.33
CA VAL A 350 22.67 6.97 -9.11
C VAL A 350 23.98 7.67 -9.47
N ASN A 351 24.07 8.98 -9.22
CA ASN A 351 25.22 9.81 -9.52
C ASN A 351 26.16 9.85 -8.30
N ALA A 352 26.87 8.74 -8.06
CA ALA A 352 27.68 8.53 -6.86
C ALA A 352 28.73 9.62 -6.63
N ASP A 353 29.41 10.08 -7.69
CA ASP A 353 30.42 11.13 -7.61
C ASP A 353 29.83 12.46 -7.12
N VAL A 354 28.61 12.81 -7.60
CA VAL A 354 27.91 14.03 -7.16
C VAL A 354 27.53 13.92 -5.68
N MET A 355 27.01 12.78 -5.27
CA MET A 355 26.66 12.51 -3.87
C MET A 355 27.87 12.63 -2.95
N LEU A 356 29.00 12.02 -3.34
CA LEU A 356 30.23 12.05 -2.55
C LEU A 356 30.80 13.49 -2.42
N GLU A 357 30.83 14.26 -3.52
CA GLU A 357 31.27 15.65 -3.48
C GLU A 357 30.37 16.51 -2.57
N GLN A 358 29.07 16.29 -2.61
CA GLN A 358 28.15 17.00 -1.71
C GLN A 358 28.32 16.54 -0.24
N ALA A 359 28.67 15.28 0.00
CA ALA A 359 28.95 14.80 1.36
C ALA A 359 30.19 15.44 2.00
N LYS A 360 31.13 16.01 1.21
CA LYS A 360 32.27 16.76 1.70
C LYS A 360 31.90 18.19 2.14
N THR A 361 30.76 18.71 1.71
CA THR A 361 30.36 20.09 1.98
C THR A 361 29.53 20.20 3.26
N GLY A 362 29.42 21.42 3.82
CA GLY A 362 28.54 21.68 4.96
C GLY A 362 29.03 21.14 6.31
N PHE A 363 30.34 20.92 6.43
CA PHE A 363 30.96 20.46 7.68
C PHE A 363 30.43 19.13 8.22
N THR A 364 30.11 18.22 7.34
CA THR A 364 29.52 16.92 7.71
C THR A 364 30.41 16.08 8.65
N ALA A 365 31.72 16.34 8.68
CA ALA A 365 32.71 15.73 9.58
C ALA A 365 32.72 16.33 10.99
N ALA A 366 32.06 17.44 11.24
CA ALA A 366 32.19 18.18 12.52
C ALA A 366 31.88 17.33 13.76
N THR A 367 30.87 16.43 13.68
CA THR A 367 30.54 15.50 14.77
C THR A 367 31.69 14.52 15.05
N ASP A 368 32.35 14.01 14.01
CA ASP A 368 33.46 13.05 14.12
C ASP A 368 34.71 13.70 14.71
N VAL A 369 34.98 14.96 14.34
CA VAL A 369 36.02 15.75 14.96
C VAL A 369 35.76 15.99 16.45
N ALA A 370 34.51 16.22 16.86
CA ALA A 370 34.14 16.34 18.27
C ALA A 370 34.29 15.00 19.00
N ASP A 371 33.85 13.89 18.38
CA ASP A 371 34.03 12.54 18.92
C ASP A 371 35.51 12.15 19.06
N TYR A 372 36.36 12.58 18.11
CA TYR A 372 37.81 12.37 18.18
C TYR A 372 38.39 12.99 19.47
N LEU A 373 38.06 14.25 19.76
CA LEU A 373 38.51 14.92 20.98
C LEU A 373 37.94 14.25 22.25
N ALA A 374 36.66 13.81 22.20
CA ALA A 374 36.04 13.13 23.31
C ALA A 374 36.68 11.76 23.59
N LYS A 375 37.03 11.00 22.57
CA LYS A 375 37.77 9.73 22.70
C LYS A 375 39.18 9.94 23.32
N LYS A 376 39.79 11.12 23.13
CA LYS A 376 41.05 11.50 23.75
C LYS A 376 40.89 12.11 25.16
N GLY A 377 39.67 12.09 25.73
CA GLY A 377 39.42 12.44 27.11
C GLY A 377 38.83 13.83 27.36
N MET A 378 38.55 14.60 26.29
CA MET A 378 37.87 15.88 26.43
C MET A 378 36.37 15.65 26.73
N PRO A 379 35.77 16.37 27.69
CA PRO A 379 34.31 16.32 27.86
C PRO A 379 33.58 16.71 26.58
N PHE A 380 32.56 15.97 26.16
CA PHE A 380 31.89 16.15 24.85
C PHE A 380 31.38 17.59 24.63
N ARG A 381 30.84 18.25 25.67
CA ARG A 381 30.39 19.64 25.53
C ARG A 381 31.53 20.63 25.23
N GLU A 382 32.71 20.34 25.74
CA GLU A 382 33.90 21.13 25.45
C GLU A 382 34.42 20.83 24.06
N ALA A 383 34.47 19.57 23.67
CA ALA A 383 34.80 19.14 22.30
C ALA A 383 33.87 19.81 21.28
N HIS A 384 32.57 19.80 21.53
CA HIS A 384 31.59 20.47 20.67
C HIS A 384 31.84 21.98 20.54
N ARG A 385 32.21 22.66 21.65
CA ARG A 385 32.55 24.08 21.60
C ARG A 385 33.82 24.34 20.77
N VAL A 386 34.85 23.54 20.97
CA VAL A 386 36.13 23.67 20.21
C VAL A 386 35.85 23.47 18.70
N VAL A 387 35.10 22.47 18.34
CA VAL A 387 34.75 22.20 16.92
C VAL A 387 33.85 23.30 16.35
N GLY A 388 32.92 23.83 17.14
CA GLY A 388 32.11 24.98 16.72
C GLY A 388 32.95 26.21 16.42
N GLU A 389 34.03 26.46 17.20
CA GLU A 389 34.97 27.53 16.95
C GLU A 389 35.82 27.27 15.69
N LEU A 390 36.23 26.01 15.42
CA LEU A 390 36.88 25.60 14.18
C LEU A 390 35.99 25.82 12.95
N VAL A 391 34.72 25.42 13.03
CA VAL A 391 33.74 25.65 11.93
C VAL A 391 33.60 27.14 11.65
N LEU A 392 33.45 27.97 12.70
CA LEU A 392 33.40 29.43 12.54
C LEU A 392 34.71 30.00 11.94
N TYR A 393 35.85 29.43 12.29
CA TYR A 393 37.15 29.80 11.71
C TYR A 393 37.15 29.45 10.21
N CYS A 394 36.72 28.23 9.85
CA CYS A 394 36.63 27.78 8.46
C CYS A 394 35.73 28.69 7.62
N GLU A 395 34.54 29.00 8.12
CA GLU A 395 33.58 29.90 7.43
C GLU A 395 34.22 31.29 7.13
N LYS A 396 34.93 31.86 8.11
CA LYS A 396 35.57 33.16 7.95
C LYS A 396 36.72 33.15 6.93
N HIS A 397 37.32 31.99 6.69
CA HIS A 397 38.47 31.85 5.79
C HIS A 397 38.13 31.15 4.47
N GLY A 398 36.85 30.80 4.25
CA GLY A 398 36.41 30.13 3.04
C GLY A 398 37.01 28.72 2.88
N LYS A 399 37.20 27.98 3.99
CA LYS A 399 37.78 26.62 4.05
C LYS A 399 36.72 25.61 4.51
N GLY A 400 36.93 24.32 4.14
CA GLY A 400 36.32 23.18 4.84
C GLY A 400 37.18 22.73 6.04
N LEU A 401 36.69 21.80 6.86
CA LEU A 401 37.49 21.16 7.91
C LEU A 401 38.64 20.35 7.29
N GLU A 402 38.43 19.77 6.15
CA GLU A 402 39.41 19.01 5.37
C GLU A 402 40.55 19.85 4.81
N ASP A 403 40.39 21.18 4.72
CA ASP A 403 41.42 22.13 4.26
C ASP A 403 42.32 22.63 5.40
N LEU A 404 42.00 22.26 6.65
CA LEU A 404 42.80 22.67 7.80
C LEU A 404 44.09 21.89 7.88
N THR A 405 45.19 22.63 8.15
CA THR A 405 46.49 22.05 8.43
C THR A 405 46.57 21.46 9.85
N ALA A 406 47.49 20.54 10.09
CA ALA A 406 47.72 20.00 11.43
C ALA A 406 48.03 21.10 12.47
N ASP A 407 48.67 22.18 12.08
CA ASP A 407 48.95 23.29 12.97
C ASP A 407 47.70 24.11 13.31
N GLU A 408 46.75 24.27 12.38
CA GLU A 408 45.47 24.92 12.63
C GLU A 408 44.60 24.09 13.59
N PHE A 409 44.59 22.75 13.44
CA PHE A 409 43.93 21.85 14.39
C PHE A 409 44.57 21.95 15.79
N ARG A 410 45.90 21.87 15.89
CA ARG A 410 46.62 21.98 17.16
C ARG A 410 46.45 23.34 17.85
N ALA A 411 46.29 24.42 17.08
CA ALA A 411 45.98 25.74 17.61
C ALA A 411 44.63 25.79 18.33
N ALA A 412 43.67 24.94 17.95
CA ALA A 412 42.37 24.82 18.60
C ALA A 412 42.40 23.89 19.82
N SER A 413 43.23 22.82 19.79
CA SER A 413 43.44 21.92 20.93
C SER A 413 44.68 21.08 20.76
N ASP A 414 45.51 20.97 21.80
CA ASP A 414 46.73 20.15 21.84
C ASP A 414 46.40 18.61 21.71
N LEU A 415 45.13 18.21 21.83
CA LEU A 415 44.69 16.82 21.64
C LEU A 415 44.59 16.38 20.19
N PHE A 416 44.65 17.31 19.25
CA PHE A 416 44.71 16.97 17.83
C PHE A 416 46.10 16.47 17.42
N GLU A 417 46.14 15.29 16.86
CA GLU A 417 47.36 14.65 16.30
C GLU A 417 47.23 14.52 14.77
N ASP A 418 48.25 14.02 14.12
CA ASP A 418 48.29 13.91 12.66
C ASP A 418 47.27 12.90 12.07
N ASP A 419 46.70 12.05 12.93
CA ASP A 419 45.69 11.04 12.56
C ASP A 419 44.29 11.61 12.35
N ILE A 420 44.02 12.88 12.71
CA ILE A 420 42.70 13.54 12.53
C ILE A 420 42.21 13.50 11.08
N ALA A 421 43.12 13.47 10.10
CA ALA A 421 42.77 13.44 8.69
C ALA A 421 41.86 12.23 8.31
N ALA A 422 41.98 11.11 9.06
CA ALA A 422 41.15 9.94 8.83
C ALA A 422 39.67 10.12 9.23
N ASP A 423 39.42 11.05 10.17
CA ASP A 423 38.07 11.37 10.66
C ASP A 423 37.39 12.51 9.85
N LEU A 424 38.01 12.96 8.75
CA LEU A 424 37.50 14.00 7.86
C LEU A 424 36.94 13.41 6.54
N ASP A 425 37.30 12.18 6.20
CA ASP A 425 36.85 11.51 4.99
C ASP A 425 35.42 11.00 5.12
N PRO A 426 34.45 11.42 4.27
CA PRO A 426 33.06 10.97 4.34
C PRO A 426 32.88 9.45 4.26
N GLU A 427 33.74 8.75 3.49
CA GLU A 427 33.71 7.29 3.42
C GLU A 427 34.15 6.64 4.73
N GLY A 428 35.24 7.18 5.35
CA GLY A 428 35.72 6.77 6.66
C GLY A 428 34.68 7.00 7.75
N ILE A 429 34.06 8.18 7.75
CA ILE A 429 32.96 8.57 8.66
C ILE A 429 31.80 7.60 8.56
N ALA A 430 31.30 7.34 7.36
CA ALA A 430 30.21 6.39 7.15
C ALA A 430 30.60 4.98 7.63
N ARG A 431 31.82 4.52 7.30
CA ARG A 431 32.35 3.20 7.69
C ARG A 431 32.42 3.02 9.21
N ALA A 432 32.75 4.06 9.96
CA ALA A 432 32.87 4.02 11.42
C ALA A 432 31.52 3.81 12.16
N ARG A 433 30.38 3.92 11.51
CA ARG A 433 29.03 3.76 12.11
C ARG A 433 28.63 2.29 12.20
N THR A 434 29.28 1.51 13.04
CA THR A 434 29.14 0.03 13.15
C THR A 434 28.04 -0.42 14.11
N THR A 435 27.38 0.48 14.82
CA THR A 435 26.26 0.11 15.72
C THR A 435 25.12 -0.55 14.93
N TYR A 436 24.35 -1.43 15.60
CA TYR A 436 23.14 -2.02 15.00
C TYR A 436 22.20 -0.95 14.45
N GLY A 437 21.82 -1.10 13.20
CA GLY A 437 21.02 -0.08 12.50
C GLY A 437 21.82 1.16 12.04
N GLY A 438 23.14 1.19 12.20
CA GLY A 438 23.99 2.26 11.72
C GLY A 438 24.20 2.21 10.20
N THR A 439 24.84 3.26 9.66
CA THR A 439 25.08 3.38 8.21
C THR A 439 26.39 2.75 7.74
N GLY A 440 27.23 2.19 8.63
CA GLY A 440 28.49 1.54 8.25
C GLY A 440 28.28 0.31 7.37
N HIS A 441 29.24 -0.02 6.51
CA HIS A 441 29.13 -1.13 5.54
C HIS A 441 28.72 -2.45 6.18
N GLU A 442 29.32 -2.81 7.34
CA GLU A 442 29.01 -4.05 8.04
C GLU A 442 27.58 -4.03 8.62
N ALA A 443 27.16 -2.90 9.18
CA ALA A 443 25.81 -2.72 9.71
C ALA A 443 24.76 -2.76 8.60
N VAL A 444 25.03 -2.17 7.44
CA VAL A 444 24.16 -2.21 6.26
C VAL A 444 24.12 -3.61 5.66
N ALA A 445 25.24 -4.33 5.59
CA ALA A 445 25.27 -5.72 5.13
C ALA A 445 24.43 -6.64 6.04
N ALA A 446 24.48 -6.42 7.36
CA ALA A 446 23.61 -7.12 8.31
C ALA A 446 22.13 -6.79 8.10
N GLN A 447 21.79 -5.51 7.88
CA GLN A 447 20.43 -5.09 7.57
C GLN A 447 19.90 -5.70 6.27
N LEU A 448 20.72 -5.79 5.21
CA LEU A 448 20.35 -6.44 3.95
C LEU A 448 20.02 -7.91 4.17
N LYS A 449 20.80 -8.61 4.98
CA LYS A 449 20.51 -9.99 5.33
C LYS A 449 19.19 -10.14 6.07
N GLU A 450 18.97 -9.34 7.13
CA GLU A 450 17.71 -9.33 7.88
C GLU A 450 16.51 -8.99 6.99
N ALA A 451 16.67 -8.04 6.07
CA ALA A 451 15.64 -7.64 5.14
C ALA A 451 15.26 -8.76 4.15
N ARG A 452 16.25 -9.49 3.64
CA ARG A 452 16.00 -10.69 2.81
C ARG A 452 15.27 -11.78 3.56
N GLU A 453 15.70 -12.05 4.81
CA GLU A 453 15.04 -13.04 5.67
C GLU A 453 13.59 -12.67 5.96
N ALA A 454 13.32 -11.38 6.24
CA ALA A 454 11.97 -10.87 6.44
C ALA A 454 11.10 -11.04 5.19
N LEU A 455 11.63 -10.73 4.01
CA LEU A 455 10.91 -10.89 2.74
C LEU A 455 10.64 -12.37 2.41
N ALA A 456 11.60 -13.25 2.69
CA ALA A 456 11.47 -14.68 2.46
C ALA A 456 10.45 -15.35 3.39
N ALA A 457 10.30 -14.87 4.62
CA ALA A 457 9.33 -15.39 5.59
C ALA A 457 7.87 -15.10 5.23
N GLU A 458 7.61 -14.21 4.28
CA GLU A 458 6.29 -13.83 3.81
C GLU A 458 5.89 -14.54 2.48
N ALA A 459 6.75 -15.41 1.96
CA ALA A 459 6.54 -16.15 0.70
C ALA A 459 5.68 -17.46 0.93
#